data_6cc3b1df0b6101a789362f3f5c1af3bb
#
_entry.id   6cc3b1df0b6101a789362f3f5c1af3bb
#
_cell.length_a   1.000
_cell.length_b   1.000
_cell.length_c   1.000
_cell.angle_alpha   90.00
_cell.angle_beta   90.00
_cell.angle_gamma   90.00
#
_symmetry.space_group_name_H-M   'P 1'
#
loop_
_entity.id
_entity.type
_entity.pdbx_description
1 polymer ?
#
loop_
_entity_poly.entity_id
_entity_poly.type
_entity_poly.pdbx_seq_one_letter_code
_entity_poly.pdbx_strand_id
1 'polypeptide(L)'
;MKKKSLFLSILLAVMLTVMFPTGVFADDSGQDVENSDYTVTMESGLDGVAVEGTAMPITLTVGNTGKDFSGVLRVIVPATYEKQSIAYEKTVAIPSGGNKSFSVLIPDIDAVAYLRVELENEKGKVLYSKQMQFQSMIVGQNAVVGILSDDYQGLNYFDGVTIDVGYNSMSTKVLRLTADNIPELGEGLSACNYILIDNYNTTQLSQEQKNAIMSWVSDG
;
A
#
# COMPACT_ATOMS: atom_id res chain seq x y z
N MET A 1 -53.38 16.81 -37.33
CA MET A 1 -51.96 16.32 -37.48
C MET A 1 -50.93 16.96 -36.55
N LYS A 2 -51.20 18.07 -35.83
CA LYS A 2 -50.22 18.73 -34.95
C LYS A 2 -50.02 18.09 -33.57
N LYS A 3 -50.96 17.31 -33.04
CA LYS A 3 -50.85 16.65 -31.70
C LYS A 3 -49.93 15.39 -31.66
N LYS A 4 -49.75 14.68 -32.76
CA LYS A 4 -48.84 13.51 -32.82
C LYS A 4 -47.36 13.90 -32.86
N SER A 5 -47.03 15.03 -33.41
CA SER A 5 -45.66 15.55 -33.48
C SER A 5 -45.13 15.99 -32.10
N LEU A 6 -46.02 16.57 -31.27
CA LEU A 6 -45.65 17.03 -29.91
C LEU A 6 -45.34 15.84 -28.97
N PHE A 7 -46.14 14.76 -29.08
CA PHE A 7 -45.93 13.53 -28.28
C PHE A 7 -44.59 12.82 -28.65
N LEU A 8 -44.25 12.80 -29.93
CA LEU A 8 -43.03 12.18 -30.41
C LEU A 8 -41.78 12.97 -29.97
N SER A 9 -41.87 14.33 -29.91
CA SER A 9 -40.79 15.17 -29.42
C SER A 9 -40.56 15.03 -27.91
N ILE A 10 -41.62 14.87 -27.13
CA ILE A 10 -41.52 14.65 -25.66
C ILE A 10 -40.97 13.29 -25.36
N LEU A 11 -41.37 12.24 -26.12
CA LEU A 11 -40.87 10.89 -25.95
C LEU A 11 -39.36 10.82 -26.33
N LEU A 12 -38.90 11.55 -27.34
CA LEU A 12 -37.49 11.61 -27.71
C LEU A 12 -36.65 12.40 -26.68
N ALA A 13 -37.21 13.43 -26.06
CA ALA A 13 -36.55 14.17 -24.99
C ALA A 13 -36.40 13.38 -23.71
N VAL A 14 -37.37 12.51 -23.38
CA VAL A 14 -37.32 11.62 -22.22
C VAL A 14 -36.33 10.46 -22.43
N MET A 15 -36.13 10.01 -23.69
CA MET A 15 -35.12 8.96 -23.99
C MET A 15 -33.68 9.49 -23.99
N LEU A 16 -33.44 10.81 -24.13
CA LEU A 16 -32.08 11.37 -24.09
C LEU A 16 -31.58 11.65 -22.66
N THR A 17 -32.44 11.54 -21.64
CA THR A 17 -32.05 11.81 -20.25
C THR A 17 -31.64 10.57 -19.46
N VAL A 18 -31.54 9.39 -20.07
CA VAL A 18 -31.30 8.11 -19.38
C VAL A 18 -29.93 7.49 -19.72
N MET A 19 -29.01 8.20 -20.39
CA MET A 19 -27.69 7.61 -20.67
C MET A 19 -26.55 8.59 -20.39
N PHE A 20 -26.42 9.02 -19.15
CA PHE A 20 -25.11 9.30 -18.62
C PHE A 20 -24.91 8.35 -17.44
N PRO A 21 -24.01 7.38 -17.54
CA PRO A 21 -23.48 6.80 -16.33
C PRO A 21 -22.83 7.98 -15.59
N THR A 22 -23.45 8.42 -14.52
CA THR A 22 -22.75 9.20 -13.51
C THR A 22 -21.68 8.29 -13.00
N GLY A 23 -20.48 8.38 -13.59
CA GLY A 23 -19.28 7.89 -12.92
C GLY A 23 -19.29 8.61 -11.59
N VAL A 24 -19.58 7.90 -10.54
CA VAL A 24 -19.31 8.33 -9.18
C VAL A 24 -17.79 8.40 -9.14
N PHE A 25 -17.23 9.56 -9.45
CA PHE A 25 -15.88 9.87 -9.05
C PHE A 25 -15.94 9.78 -7.53
N ALA A 26 -15.31 8.79 -6.96
CA ALA A 26 -15.10 8.73 -5.53
C ALA A 26 -14.28 9.98 -5.21
N ASP A 27 -14.95 10.99 -4.66
CA ASP A 27 -14.28 12.12 -4.04
C ASP A 27 -13.51 11.53 -2.86
N ASP A 28 -12.17 11.59 -2.94
CA ASP A 28 -11.25 11.04 -1.91
C ASP A 28 -11.28 11.89 -0.62
N SER A 29 -12.25 12.76 -0.46
CA SER A 29 -12.57 13.50 0.77
C SER A 29 -13.31 12.64 1.80
N GLY A 30 -13.22 11.31 1.71
CA GLY A 30 -13.85 10.38 2.64
C GLY A 30 -13.47 10.72 4.08
N GLN A 31 -14.48 11.07 4.89
CA GLN A 31 -14.29 11.31 6.32
C GLN A 31 -13.86 10.00 6.98
N ASP A 32 -12.98 10.12 7.99
CA ASP A 32 -12.66 8.97 8.82
C ASP A 32 -13.94 8.45 9.50
N VAL A 33 -14.15 7.14 9.42
CA VAL A 33 -15.24 6.43 10.10
C VAL A 33 -14.62 5.64 11.22
N GLU A 34 -14.65 6.19 12.42
CA GLU A 34 -14.19 5.48 13.60
C GLU A 34 -15.31 4.58 14.15
N ASN A 35 -14.99 3.32 14.35
CA ASN A 35 -15.83 2.35 15.03
C ASN A 35 -14.98 1.64 16.07
N SER A 36 -15.34 1.79 17.33
CA SER A 36 -14.61 1.23 18.48
C SER A 36 -14.49 -0.30 18.48
N ASP A 37 -15.30 -0.98 17.66
CA ASP A 37 -15.21 -2.43 17.50
C ASP A 37 -13.96 -2.85 16.71
N TYR A 38 -13.32 -1.92 15.97
CA TYR A 38 -12.18 -2.21 15.13
C TYR A 38 -10.95 -1.39 15.52
N THR A 39 -9.80 -2.05 15.55
CA THR A 39 -8.49 -1.41 15.62
C THR A 39 -7.70 -1.81 14.39
N VAL A 40 -7.04 -0.86 13.75
CA VAL A 40 -6.18 -1.13 12.59
C VAL A 40 -4.83 -0.50 12.82
N THR A 41 -3.77 -1.29 12.68
CA THR A 41 -2.39 -0.81 12.63
C THR A 41 -1.80 -1.13 11.27
N MET A 42 -0.91 -0.28 10.78
CA MET A 42 -0.25 -0.42 9.50
C MET A 42 1.27 -0.34 9.67
N GLU A 43 1.95 -1.34 9.14
CA GLU A 43 3.37 -1.30 8.89
C GLU A 43 3.57 -1.20 7.38
N SER A 44 4.31 -0.19 6.91
CA SER A 44 4.45 0.12 5.48
C SER A 44 5.90 0.19 5.07
N GLY A 45 6.18 -0.31 3.86
CA GLY A 45 7.52 -0.34 3.29
C GLY A 45 8.46 -1.30 4.03
N LEU A 46 9.75 -1.09 3.84
CA LEU A 46 10.80 -1.78 4.56
C LEU A 46 11.27 -0.90 5.72
N ASP A 47 11.33 -1.45 6.93
CA ASP A 47 11.72 -0.71 8.15
C ASP A 47 10.84 0.54 8.41
N GLY A 48 9.56 0.49 8.04
CA GLY A 48 8.64 1.64 8.14
C GLY A 48 8.84 2.72 7.08
N VAL A 49 9.70 2.47 6.09
CA VAL A 49 10.08 3.44 5.05
C VAL A 49 9.48 3.04 3.70
N ALA A 50 8.73 3.94 3.08
CA ALA A 50 8.31 3.85 1.69
C ALA A 50 9.36 4.53 0.79
N VAL A 51 9.53 4.02 -0.43
CA VAL A 51 10.42 4.63 -1.44
C VAL A 51 9.58 4.91 -2.68
N GLU A 52 9.56 6.17 -3.11
CA GLU A 52 8.81 6.61 -4.29
C GLU A 52 9.24 5.83 -5.54
N GLY A 53 8.26 5.43 -6.36
CA GLY A 53 8.52 4.71 -7.62
C GLY A 53 8.88 3.24 -7.44
N THR A 54 8.67 2.67 -6.25
CA THR A 54 8.97 1.26 -5.98
C THR A 54 7.74 0.53 -5.44
N ALA A 55 7.79 -0.80 -5.45
CA ALA A 55 6.75 -1.58 -4.80
C ALA A 55 6.85 -1.44 -3.28
N MET A 56 5.71 -1.22 -2.64
CA MET A 56 5.62 -1.03 -1.19
C MET A 56 4.84 -2.17 -0.55
N PRO A 57 5.49 -3.04 0.22
CA PRO A 57 4.81 -4.03 1.05
C PRO A 57 4.11 -3.33 2.22
N ILE A 58 2.90 -3.77 2.54
CA ILE A 58 2.11 -3.28 3.68
C ILE A 58 1.64 -4.48 4.48
N THR A 59 1.78 -4.41 5.78
CA THR A 59 1.13 -5.32 6.72
C THR A 59 0.11 -4.55 7.53
N LEU A 60 -1.15 -4.96 7.41
CA LEU A 60 -2.26 -4.43 8.19
C LEU A 60 -2.66 -5.45 9.25
N THR A 61 -2.64 -5.05 10.52
CA THR A 61 -3.19 -5.88 11.60
C THR A 61 -4.52 -5.28 12.04
N VAL A 62 -5.58 -6.07 11.91
CA VAL A 62 -6.95 -5.68 12.23
C VAL A 62 -7.41 -6.46 13.45
N GLY A 63 -7.74 -5.74 14.52
CA GLY A 63 -8.42 -6.26 15.70
C GLY A 63 -9.92 -6.03 15.60
N ASN A 64 -10.71 -7.02 16.05
CA ASN A 64 -12.16 -6.96 16.09
C ASN A 64 -12.66 -7.33 17.48
N THR A 65 -13.20 -6.36 18.23
CA THR A 65 -13.83 -6.58 19.54
C THR A 65 -15.36 -6.71 19.44
N GLY A 66 -15.93 -6.46 18.27
CA GLY A 66 -17.35 -6.57 17.98
C GLY A 66 -17.78 -8.01 17.62
N LYS A 67 -18.78 -8.11 16.76
CA LYS A 67 -19.25 -9.39 16.19
C LYS A 67 -18.29 -9.88 15.11
N ASP A 68 -18.42 -11.17 14.74
CA ASP A 68 -17.71 -11.70 13.57
C ASP A 68 -17.89 -10.78 12.38
N PHE A 69 -16.77 -10.45 11.74
CA PHE A 69 -16.71 -9.61 10.55
C PHE A 69 -16.39 -10.48 9.33
N SER A 70 -17.17 -10.28 8.27
CA SER A 70 -16.86 -10.74 6.91
C SER A 70 -17.09 -9.59 5.94
N GLY A 71 -16.14 -9.37 5.04
CA GLY A 71 -16.21 -8.26 4.10
C GLY A 71 -14.92 -8.04 3.34
N VAL A 72 -14.66 -6.79 3.00
CA VAL A 72 -13.49 -6.36 2.22
C VAL A 72 -12.64 -5.42 3.05
N LEU A 73 -11.35 -5.73 3.12
CA LEU A 73 -10.31 -4.80 3.53
C LEU A 73 -9.81 -4.08 2.28
N ARG A 74 -9.86 -2.77 2.30
CA ARG A 74 -9.44 -1.92 1.18
C ARG A 74 -8.31 -1.00 1.60
N VAL A 75 -7.25 -0.97 0.79
CA VAL A 75 -6.15 -0.01 0.92
C VAL A 75 -6.23 0.92 -0.29
N ILE A 76 -6.44 2.20 -0.04
CA ILE A 76 -6.62 3.21 -1.08
C ILE A 76 -5.39 4.10 -1.11
N VAL A 77 -4.73 4.14 -2.26
CA VAL A 77 -3.73 5.15 -2.59
C VAL A 77 -4.48 6.37 -3.10
N PRO A 78 -4.35 7.54 -2.47
CA PRO A 78 -5.06 8.73 -2.91
C PRO A 78 -4.61 9.18 -4.30
N ALA A 79 -5.47 9.93 -4.97
CA ALA A 79 -5.14 10.55 -6.24
C ALA A 79 -3.98 11.53 -6.08
N THR A 80 -3.09 11.56 -7.08
CA THR A 80 -2.06 12.57 -7.24
C THR A 80 -2.41 13.48 -8.43
N TYR A 81 -1.57 14.47 -8.72
CA TYR A 81 -1.76 15.30 -9.91
C TYR A 81 -1.74 14.48 -11.22
N GLU A 82 -0.97 13.39 -11.25
CA GLU A 82 -0.73 12.57 -12.43
C GLU A 82 -1.56 11.27 -12.47
N LYS A 83 -1.93 10.72 -11.30
CA LYS A 83 -2.60 9.43 -11.19
C LYS A 83 -3.92 9.54 -10.42
N GLN A 84 -4.88 8.74 -10.85
CA GLN A 84 -6.16 8.59 -10.13
C GLN A 84 -5.96 7.75 -8.87
N SER A 85 -6.91 7.87 -7.93
CA SER A 85 -6.97 7.01 -6.75
C SER A 85 -7.12 5.55 -7.15
N ILE A 86 -6.35 4.66 -6.49
CA ILE A 86 -6.35 3.22 -6.73
C ILE A 86 -6.66 2.51 -5.42
N ALA A 87 -7.59 1.55 -5.47
CA ALA A 87 -7.92 0.70 -4.33
C ALA A 87 -7.41 -0.73 -4.53
N TYR A 88 -6.72 -1.26 -3.51
CA TYR A 88 -6.30 -2.65 -3.41
C TYR A 88 -7.22 -3.35 -2.42
N GLU A 89 -7.92 -4.39 -2.87
CA GLU A 89 -8.97 -5.04 -2.11
C GLU A 89 -8.61 -6.49 -1.76
N LYS A 90 -8.97 -6.89 -0.54
CA LYS A 90 -8.82 -8.26 -0.06
C LYS A 90 -10.05 -8.68 0.72
N THR A 91 -10.66 -9.81 0.33
CA THR A 91 -11.74 -10.41 1.13
C THR A 91 -11.17 -10.94 2.44
N VAL A 92 -11.77 -10.56 3.54
CA VAL A 92 -11.29 -10.88 4.88
C VAL A 92 -12.42 -11.36 5.78
N ALA A 93 -12.07 -12.25 6.72
CA ALA A 93 -12.93 -12.67 7.81
C ALA A 93 -12.15 -12.58 9.11
N ILE A 94 -12.72 -11.90 10.11
CA ILE A 94 -12.08 -11.63 11.41
C ILE A 94 -13.09 -12.00 12.49
N PRO A 95 -12.82 -13.03 13.30
CA PRO A 95 -13.76 -13.44 14.34
C PRO A 95 -13.83 -12.40 15.45
N SER A 96 -14.92 -12.44 16.19
CA SER A 96 -15.10 -11.65 17.42
C SER A 96 -13.97 -11.90 18.42
N GLY A 97 -13.39 -10.85 18.98
CA GLY A 97 -12.25 -10.91 19.89
C GLY A 97 -10.94 -11.30 19.23
N GLY A 98 -10.88 -11.40 17.89
CA GLY A 98 -9.70 -11.82 17.15
C GLY A 98 -8.86 -10.66 16.60
N ASN A 99 -7.56 -10.94 16.41
CA ASN A 99 -6.66 -10.11 15.62
C ASN A 99 -6.20 -10.91 14.41
N LYS A 100 -6.07 -10.23 13.25
CA LYS A 100 -5.60 -10.87 12.03
C LYS A 100 -4.75 -9.92 11.21
N SER A 101 -3.61 -10.42 10.73
CA SER A 101 -2.70 -9.65 9.87
C SER A 101 -2.93 -10.02 8.40
N PHE A 102 -2.82 -9.01 7.55
CA PHE A 102 -3.03 -9.08 6.10
C PHE A 102 -1.91 -8.36 5.40
N SER A 103 -1.26 -9.03 4.45
CA SER A 103 -0.25 -8.40 3.59
C SER A 103 -0.89 -7.92 2.29
N VAL A 104 -0.52 -6.72 1.88
CA VAL A 104 -0.87 -6.08 0.60
C VAL A 104 0.41 -5.56 -0.02
N LEU A 105 0.60 -5.73 -1.32
CA LEU A 105 1.69 -5.12 -2.07
C LEU A 105 1.12 -4.04 -2.98
N ILE A 106 1.60 -2.81 -2.84
CA ILE A 106 1.34 -1.73 -3.80
C ILE A 106 2.50 -1.74 -4.79
N PRO A 107 2.27 -2.03 -6.08
CA PRO A 107 3.37 -2.26 -7.04
C PRO A 107 4.22 -1.03 -7.35
N ASP A 108 3.64 0.16 -7.23
CA ASP A 108 4.29 1.44 -7.54
C ASP A 108 3.66 2.52 -6.67
N ILE A 109 4.39 2.99 -5.67
CA ILE A 109 3.92 4.04 -4.76
C ILE A 109 4.44 5.40 -5.19
N ASP A 110 3.52 6.34 -5.40
CA ASP A 110 3.85 7.74 -5.61
C ASP A 110 4.16 8.45 -4.29
N ALA A 111 4.70 9.67 -4.39
CA ALA A 111 4.88 10.55 -3.24
C ALA A 111 3.54 11.03 -2.69
N VAL A 112 2.89 10.20 -1.88
CA VAL A 112 1.65 10.50 -1.16
C VAL A 112 1.91 10.59 0.34
N ALA A 113 1.13 11.39 1.04
CA ALA A 113 1.34 11.61 2.49
C ALA A 113 0.73 10.50 3.35
N TYR A 114 -0.25 9.77 2.82
CA TYR A 114 -1.00 8.75 3.57
C TYR A 114 -1.61 7.72 2.64
N LEU A 115 -2.05 6.62 3.21
CA LEU A 115 -3.01 5.68 2.62
C LEU A 115 -4.32 5.76 3.39
N ARG A 116 -5.44 5.46 2.74
CA ARG A 116 -6.71 5.25 3.43
C ARG A 116 -6.96 3.76 3.55
N VAL A 117 -7.29 3.31 4.75
CA VAL A 117 -7.65 1.91 5.02
C VAL A 117 -9.11 1.85 5.39
N GLU A 118 -9.87 0.95 4.76
CA GLU A 118 -11.29 0.77 4.98
C GLU A 118 -11.63 -0.70 5.24
N LEU A 119 -12.63 -0.89 6.11
CA LEU A 119 -13.33 -2.16 6.28
C LEU A 119 -14.77 -1.98 5.80
N GLU A 120 -15.13 -2.68 4.74
CA GLU A 120 -16.46 -2.68 4.15
C GLU A 120 -17.12 -4.04 4.36
N ASN A 121 -18.37 -4.06 4.85
CA ASN A 121 -19.09 -5.30 5.05
C ASN A 121 -19.66 -5.83 3.72
N GLU A 122 -20.19 -7.07 3.72
CA GLU A 122 -20.80 -7.73 2.55
C GLU A 122 -21.96 -6.95 1.91
N LYS A 123 -22.51 -5.94 2.60
CA LYS A 123 -23.60 -5.09 2.11
C LYS A 123 -23.10 -3.78 1.47
N GLY A 124 -21.79 -3.61 1.33
CA GLY A 124 -21.20 -2.41 0.78
C GLY A 124 -21.16 -1.21 1.76
N LYS A 125 -21.35 -1.45 3.06
CA LYS A 125 -21.27 -0.39 4.05
C LYS A 125 -19.87 -0.35 4.66
N VAL A 126 -19.22 0.81 4.57
CA VAL A 126 -17.97 1.09 5.26
C VAL A 126 -18.23 1.15 6.76
N LEU A 127 -17.58 0.28 7.52
CA LEU A 127 -17.67 0.20 8.98
C LEU A 127 -16.49 0.88 9.68
N TYR A 128 -15.35 0.97 9.00
CA TYR A 128 -14.15 1.63 9.47
C TYR A 128 -13.46 2.29 8.28
N SER A 129 -13.00 3.51 8.45
CA SER A 129 -12.18 4.23 7.46
C SER A 129 -11.22 5.15 8.20
N LYS A 130 -9.94 5.09 7.88
CA LYS A 130 -8.92 5.93 8.50
C LYS A 130 -7.78 6.24 7.55
N GLN A 131 -7.32 7.49 7.58
CA GLN A 131 -6.05 7.87 6.96
C GLN A 131 -4.89 7.41 7.84
N MET A 132 -3.96 6.66 7.26
CA MET A 132 -2.78 6.12 7.92
C MET A 132 -1.53 6.72 7.27
N GLN A 133 -0.76 7.48 8.03
CA GLN A 133 0.44 8.14 7.55
C GLN A 133 1.61 7.15 7.49
N PHE A 134 2.53 7.37 6.57
CA PHE A 134 3.81 6.67 6.55
C PHE A 134 4.68 7.15 7.71
N GLN A 135 5.50 6.24 8.22
CA GLN A 135 6.52 6.60 9.19
C GLN A 135 7.60 7.47 8.53
N SER A 136 8.01 7.12 7.31
CA SER A 136 8.92 7.89 6.49
C SER A 136 8.73 7.56 5.01
N MET A 137 9.07 8.50 4.12
CA MET A 137 9.11 8.29 2.68
C MET A 137 10.39 8.88 2.10
N ILE A 138 11.08 8.10 1.30
CA ILE A 138 12.24 8.55 0.51
C ILE A 138 11.73 8.98 -0.86
N VAL A 139 11.98 10.24 -1.20
CA VAL A 139 11.60 10.84 -2.50
C VAL A 139 12.87 11.25 -3.23
N GLY A 140 12.87 11.09 -4.55
CA GLY A 140 13.99 11.46 -5.41
C GLY A 140 15.12 10.44 -5.44
N GLN A 141 16.27 10.84 -5.99
CA GLN A 141 17.41 9.94 -6.27
C GLN A 141 18.22 9.65 -5.01
N ASN A 142 18.00 8.48 -4.43
CA ASN A 142 18.83 7.92 -3.35
C ASN A 142 19.24 6.49 -3.70
N ALA A 143 20.39 6.08 -3.19
CA ALA A 143 20.81 4.68 -3.22
C ALA A 143 20.37 4.01 -1.93
N VAL A 144 19.38 3.14 -2.01
CA VAL A 144 18.81 2.45 -0.84
C VAL A 144 19.56 1.14 -0.60
N VAL A 145 20.07 0.97 0.61
CA VAL A 145 20.82 -0.21 1.04
C VAL A 145 20.04 -0.92 2.13
N GLY A 146 19.47 -2.09 1.82
CA GLY A 146 18.88 -2.97 2.81
C GLY A 146 19.97 -3.73 3.55
N ILE A 147 20.01 -3.66 4.88
CA ILE A 147 21.00 -4.37 5.70
C ILE A 147 20.29 -5.45 6.53
N LEU A 148 20.61 -6.70 6.25
CA LEU A 148 20.21 -7.87 7.00
C LEU A 148 21.41 -8.35 7.84
N SER A 149 21.45 -7.94 9.11
CA SER A 149 22.57 -8.22 10.00
C SER A 149 22.12 -8.25 11.46
N ASP A 150 22.72 -9.15 12.24
CA ASP A 150 22.57 -9.17 13.71
C ASP A 150 23.34 -8.01 14.36
N ASP A 151 24.36 -7.46 13.68
CA ASP A 151 25.11 -6.25 14.05
C ASP A 151 24.79 -5.05 13.17
N TYR A 152 23.51 -4.74 13.02
CA TYR A 152 23.04 -3.60 12.21
C TYR A 152 23.71 -2.27 12.60
N GLN A 153 23.91 -2.03 13.90
CA GLN A 153 24.51 -0.78 14.41
C GLN A 153 25.92 -0.55 13.91
N GLY A 154 26.71 -1.63 13.81
CA GLY A 154 28.07 -1.58 13.29
C GLY A 154 28.14 -1.21 11.79
N LEU A 155 27.03 -1.38 11.07
CA LEU A 155 26.96 -1.11 9.62
C LEU A 155 26.23 0.19 9.28
N ASN A 156 25.72 0.92 10.28
CA ASN A 156 24.95 2.14 10.05
C ASN A 156 25.78 3.30 9.45
N TYR A 157 27.11 3.17 9.39
CA TYR A 157 27.99 4.16 8.75
C TYR A 157 27.75 4.27 7.23
N PHE A 158 27.04 3.32 6.63
CA PHE A 158 26.62 3.43 5.23
C PHE A 158 25.52 4.45 5.01
N ASP A 159 24.76 4.88 6.05
CA ASP A 159 23.71 5.89 5.89
C ASP A 159 24.30 7.27 5.65
N GLY A 160 23.76 7.99 4.66
CA GLY A 160 24.18 9.34 4.32
C GLY A 160 25.52 9.43 3.56
N VAL A 161 26.12 8.32 3.13
CA VAL A 161 27.31 8.34 2.28
C VAL A 161 26.95 8.89 0.91
N THR A 162 27.77 9.81 0.40
CA THR A 162 27.60 10.32 -0.97
C THR A 162 28.32 9.40 -1.96
N ILE A 163 27.60 8.96 -2.97
CA ILE A 163 28.12 8.17 -4.09
C ILE A 163 28.07 9.04 -5.34
N ASP A 164 29.23 9.28 -5.98
CA ASP A 164 29.30 9.99 -7.25
C ASP A 164 29.07 9.02 -8.42
N VAL A 165 27.98 9.25 -9.18
CA VAL A 165 27.62 8.45 -10.34
C VAL A 165 27.69 9.35 -11.59
N GLY A 166 28.83 9.41 -12.21
CA GLY A 166 29.07 10.27 -13.37
C GLY A 166 28.97 11.76 -13.01
N TYR A 167 27.95 12.45 -13.54
CA TYR A 167 27.73 13.88 -13.27
C TYR A 167 26.76 14.14 -12.10
N ASN A 168 26.21 13.08 -11.49
CA ASN A 168 25.25 13.16 -10.40
C ASN A 168 25.83 12.57 -9.13
N SER A 169 25.43 13.10 -7.98
CA SER A 169 25.71 12.53 -6.67
C SER A 169 24.42 11.98 -6.09
N MET A 170 24.47 10.80 -5.50
CA MET A 170 23.36 10.17 -4.79
C MET A 170 23.76 10.00 -3.32
N SER A 171 22.81 10.21 -2.41
CA SER A 171 23.02 9.86 -1.00
C SER A 171 22.52 8.46 -0.73
N THR A 172 23.26 7.69 0.05
CA THR A 172 22.76 6.39 0.52
C THR A 172 21.74 6.56 1.62
N LYS A 173 20.74 5.68 1.61
CA LYS A 173 19.79 5.48 2.71
C LYS A 173 19.82 4.02 3.13
N VAL A 174 19.96 3.79 4.43
CA VAL A 174 20.02 2.44 4.98
C VAL A 174 18.67 2.06 5.55
N LEU A 175 18.19 0.86 5.20
CA LEU A 175 16.99 0.25 5.76
C LEU A 175 17.40 -1.03 6.50
N ARG A 176 16.90 -1.20 7.70
CA ARG A 176 17.12 -2.41 8.47
C ARG A 176 16.18 -3.50 7.98
N LEU A 177 16.76 -4.60 7.49
CA LEU A 177 16.01 -5.81 7.15
C LEU A 177 16.06 -6.82 8.32
N THR A 178 14.93 -7.47 8.55
CA THR A 178 14.77 -8.50 9.58
C THR A 178 13.85 -9.61 9.05
N ALA A 179 13.78 -10.74 9.74
CA ALA A 179 12.82 -11.79 9.40
C ALA A 179 11.35 -11.28 9.46
N ASP A 180 11.07 -10.25 10.26
CA ASP A 180 9.72 -9.73 10.42
C ASP A 180 9.29 -8.81 9.26
N ASN A 181 10.26 -8.12 8.58
CA ASN A 181 9.93 -7.12 7.56
C ASN A 181 10.37 -7.48 6.13
N ILE A 182 11.16 -8.54 5.93
CA ILE A 182 11.45 -9.05 4.58
C ILE A 182 10.17 -9.63 3.98
N PRO A 183 9.71 -9.10 2.81
CA PRO A 183 8.50 -9.60 2.14
C PRO A 183 8.70 -11.01 1.57
N GLU A 184 7.60 -11.71 1.34
CA GLU A 184 7.59 -13.05 0.72
C GLU A 184 7.67 -12.99 -0.82
N LEU A 185 7.53 -11.80 -1.42
CA LEU A 185 7.64 -11.54 -2.86
C LEU A 185 8.84 -10.67 -3.15
N GLY A 186 9.65 -11.02 -4.16
CA GLY A 186 10.84 -10.28 -4.57
C GLY A 186 10.55 -8.84 -4.96
N GLU A 187 9.39 -8.58 -5.59
CA GLU A 187 8.92 -7.23 -5.91
C GLU A 187 8.88 -6.30 -4.69
N GLY A 188 8.54 -6.82 -3.52
CA GLY A 188 8.52 -6.05 -2.28
C GLY A 188 9.90 -5.57 -1.80
N LEU A 189 10.98 -6.08 -2.39
CA LEU A 189 12.38 -5.65 -2.15
C LEU A 189 12.85 -4.61 -3.17
N SER A 190 12.03 -4.21 -4.13
CA SER A 190 12.40 -3.26 -5.20
C SER A 190 12.81 -1.87 -4.68
N ALA A 191 12.46 -1.54 -3.45
CA ALA A 191 12.96 -0.34 -2.76
C ALA A 191 14.49 -0.37 -2.55
N CYS A 192 15.11 -1.55 -2.48
CA CYS A 192 16.55 -1.69 -2.27
C CYS A 192 17.30 -1.72 -3.59
N ASN A 193 18.32 -0.86 -3.74
CA ASN A 193 19.30 -0.97 -4.81
C ASN A 193 20.38 -2.00 -4.47
N TYR A 194 20.66 -2.18 -3.18
CA TYR A 194 21.64 -3.14 -2.66
C TYR A 194 21.05 -3.83 -1.42
N ILE A 195 21.37 -5.11 -1.26
CA ILE A 195 21.10 -5.85 -0.03
C ILE A 195 22.43 -6.38 0.49
N LEU A 196 22.79 -5.92 1.70
CA LEU A 196 23.96 -6.39 2.42
C LEU A 196 23.51 -7.41 3.46
N ILE A 197 24.03 -8.64 3.34
CA ILE A 197 23.80 -9.72 4.32
C ILE A 197 25.13 -9.96 5.03
N ASP A 198 25.21 -9.64 6.31
CA ASP A 198 26.40 -9.79 7.11
C ASP A 198 26.07 -10.34 8.49
N ASN A 199 26.80 -11.38 8.91
CA ASN A 199 26.66 -12.01 10.23
C ASN A 199 25.19 -12.26 10.63
N TYR A 200 24.39 -12.80 9.71
CA TYR A 200 22.98 -13.07 9.94
C TYR A 200 22.64 -14.58 9.85
N ASN A 201 21.89 -15.07 10.83
CA ASN A 201 21.43 -16.46 10.79
C ASN A 201 20.22 -16.60 9.83
N THR A 202 20.50 -16.93 8.58
CA THR A 202 19.48 -17.07 7.52
C THR A 202 18.47 -18.21 7.77
N THR A 203 18.65 -19.06 8.80
CA THR A 203 17.64 -20.06 9.17
C THR A 203 16.39 -19.42 9.80
N GLN A 204 16.48 -18.16 10.23
CA GLN A 204 15.34 -17.40 10.74
C GLN A 204 14.37 -16.95 9.61
N LEU A 205 14.84 -16.92 8.36
CA LEU A 205 14.00 -16.58 7.21
C LEU A 205 13.15 -17.77 6.78
N SER A 206 11.90 -17.50 6.42
CA SER A 206 11.05 -18.50 5.77
C SER A 206 11.60 -18.90 4.40
N GLN A 207 11.08 -19.97 3.82
CA GLN A 207 11.49 -20.37 2.47
C GLN A 207 11.01 -19.32 1.42
N GLU A 208 9.84 -18.74 1.64
CA GLU A 208 9.26 -17.70 0.81
C GLU A 208 10.14 -16.44 0.80
N GLN A 209 10.62 -16.01 1.98
CA GLN A 209 11.55 -14.88 2.10
C GLN A 209 12.90 -15.13 1.42
N LYS A 210 13.45 -16.34 1.55
CA LYS A 210 14.67 -16.72 0.82
C LYS A 210 14.44 -16.69 -0.68
N ASN A 211 13.30 -17.21 -1.14
CA ASN A 211 12.93 -17.16 -2.56
C ASN A 211 12.73 -15.72 -3.05
N ALA A 212 12.14 -14.84 -2.22
CA ALA A 212 11.98 -13.44 -2.54
C ALA A 212 13.33 -12.73 -2.75
N ILE A 213 14.32 -12.95 -1.87
CA ILE A 213 15.67 -12.42 -2.05
C ILE A 213 16.32 -12.97 -3.33
N MET A 214 16.17 -14.27 -3.60
CA MET A 214 16.72 -14.88 -4.82
C MET A 214 16.05 -14.35 -6.09
N SER A 215 14.74 -14.16 -6.09
CA SER A 215 14.01 -13.55 -7.20
C SER A 215 14.47 -12.12 -7.44
N TRP A 216 14.55 -11.31 -6.38
CA TRP A 216 15.04 -9.94 -6.48
C TRP A 216 16.46 -9.86 -7.10
N VAL A 217 17.37 -10.76 -6.72
CA VAL A 217 18.71 -10.84 -7.32
C VAL A 217 18.65 -11.23 -8.80
N SER A 218 17.71 -12.10 -9.18
CA SER A 218 17.58 -12.61 -10.57
C SER A 218 16.95 -11.58 -11.51
N ASP A 219 16.10 -10.74 -10.97
CA ASP A 219 15.35 -9.73 -11.73
C ASP A 219 16.16 -8.44 -11.96
N GLY A 220 17.33 -8.29 -11.32
CA GLY A 220 18.29 -7.21 -11.49
C GLY A 220 18.13 -6.08 -10.52
#